data_28aeac722b8849a48d3d9700eec8eb8a
#
_entry.id   28aeac722b8849a48d3d9700eec8eb8a
#
_cell.length_a   1.000
_cell.length_b   1.000
_cell.length_c   1.000
_cell.angle_alpha   90.00
_cell.angle_beta   90.00
_cell.angle_gamma   90.00
#
_symmetry.space_group_name_H-M   'P 1'
#
loop_
_entity.id
_entity.type
_entity.pdbx_description
1 polymer ?
#
loop_
_entity_poly.entity_id
_entity_poly.type
_entity_poly.pdbx_seq_one_letter_code
_entity_poly.pdbx_strand_id
1 'polypeptide(L)'
;MKNPRELLVAIALCASAPVLAQTAQPAPAPAGGIEAKVQVCAACHGADGNSTDPRYPILAHQTARYIYLQLKDFKEGRRKDPLMSPVAATLERDDMFALADHFSKQTQKPTGFEADPAKVAAGRKKADEVLCAMCHGGDFVGQNEVPREAGQHYAYVKKQLLDFKAKRRTNDAGNMTSVASTLSDDDIENLAQFIANL
;
A
#
# COMPACT_ATOMS: atom_id res chain seq x y z
N MET A 1 -96.61 5.12 -25.81
CA MET A 1 -95.94 6.22 -25.16
C MET A 1 -95.01 5.62 -24.10
N LYS A 2 -93.73 5.42 -24.38
CA LYS A 2 -92.61 5.26 -23.39
C LYS A 2 -91.34 5.24 -24.16
N ASN A 3 -90.50 6.25 -24.04
CA ASN A 3 -89.17 6.33 -24.63
C ASN A 3 -88.20 5.41 -23.89
N PRO A 4 -87.34 4.64 -24.60
CA PRO A 4 -86.19 4.03 -24.00
C PRO A 4 -85.01 5.00 -24.03
N ARG A 5 -84.44 5.26 -22.86
CA ARG A 5 -83.18 5.99 -22.64
C ARG A 5 -82.01 5.09 -23.08
N GLU A 6 -81.32 5.53 -24.09
CA GLU A 6 -80.01 4.91 -24.46
C GLU A 6 -78.95 5.29 -23.40
N LEU A 7 -78.38 4.26 -22.84
CA LEU A 7 -77.28 4.37 -21.85
C LEU A 7 -75.97 4.29 -22.60
N LEU A 8 -75.33 5.45 -22.84
CA LEU A 8 -73.97 5.51 -23.40
C LEU A 8 -72.96 5.10 -22.34
N VAL A 9 -72.34 3.95 -22.48
CA VAL A 9 -71.20 3.48 -21.66
C VAL A 9 -69.93 4.07 -22.26
N ALA A 10 -69.33 5.05 -21.59
CA ALA A 10 -68.04 5.58 -21.93
C ALA A 10 -66.92 4.62 -21.42
N ILE A 11 -66.25 3.96 -22.35
CA ILE A 11 -65.08 3.10 -22.06
C ILE A 11 -63.90 4.06 -21.96
N ALA A 12 -63.35 4.28 -20.73
CA ALA A 12 -62.14 5.00 -20.50
C ALA A 12 -60.96 4.07 -20.82
N LEU A 13 -60.24 4.32 -21.92
CA LEU A 13 -58.93 3.67 -22.20
C LEU A 13 -57.87 4.28 -21.24
N CYS A 14 -57.47 3.49 -20.26
CA CYS A 14 -56.23 3.79 -19.49
C CYS A 14 -55.02 3.49 -20.33
N ALA A 15 -54.38 4.52 -20.89
CA ALA A 15 -53.08 4.39 -21.54
C ALA A 15 -52.00 4.25 -20.46
N SER A 16 -51.49 3.05 -20.26
CA SER A 16 -50.30 2.78 -19.43
C SER A 16 -49.04 3.23 -20.17
N ALA A 17 -48.48 4.34 -19.73
CA ALA A 17 -47.17 4.79 -20.19
C ALA A 17 -46.05 3.82 -19.68
N PRO A 18 -45.09 3.43 -20.51
CA PRO A 18 -43.97 2.62 -20.05
C PRO A 18 -43.08 3.46 -19.12
N VAL A 19 -42.90 3.00 -17.89
CA VAL A 19 -41.89 3.52 -16.98
C VAL A 19 -40.53 3.09 -17.50
N LEU A 20 -39.81 4.00 -18.17
CA LEU A 20 -38.42 3.79 -18.51
C LEU A 20 -37.63 3.74 -17.19
N ALA A 21 -37.15 2.55 -16.84
CA ALA A 21 -36.20 2.39 -15.76
C ALA A 21 -34.93 3.18 -16.11
N GLN A 22 -34.76 4.34 -15.49
CA GLN A 22 -33.49 5.07 -15.53
C GLN A 22 -32.46 4.22 -14.80
N THR A 23 -31.53 3.61 -15.54
CA THR A 23 -30.31 3.02 -14.97
C THR A 23 -29.58 4.14 -14.25
N ALA A 24 -29.50 4.05 -12.93
CA ALA A 24 -28.73 4.99 -12.12
C ALA A 24 -27.29 4.97 -12.61
N GLN A 25 -26.87 6.04 -13.24
CA GLN A 25 -25.48 6.26 -13.64
C GLN A 25 -24.66 6.37 -12.34
N PRO A 26 -23.55 5.62 -12.19
CA PRO A 26 -22.70 5.77 -11.00
C PRO A 26 -22.33 7.25 -10.87
N ALA A 27 -22.40 7.78 -9.65
CA ALA A 27 -22.00 9.14 -9.36
C ALA A 27 -20.56 9.35 -9.88
N PRO A 28 -20.26 10.52 -10.51
CA PRO A 28 -18.90 10.82 -10.93
C PRO A 28 -17.98 10.75 -9.70
N ALA A 29 -16.84 10.07 -9.87
CA ALA A 29 -15.82 10.05 -8.86
C ALA A 29 -15.48 11.50 -8.43
N PRO A 30 -15.19 11.76 -7.13
CA PRO A 30 -14.95 13.12 -6.67
C PRO A 30 -13.84 13.76 -7.51
N ALA A 31 -14.06 15.02 -7.89
CA ALA A 31 -13.13 15.81 -8.68
C ALA A 31 -11.77 15.86 -7.97
N GLY A 32 -10.77 15.15 -8.53
CA GLY A 32 -9.46 15.02 -7.93
C GLY A 32 -8.85 13.63 -8.02
N GLY A 33 -9.37 12.74 -8.83
CA GLY A 33 -8.80 11.44 -9.21
C GLY A 33 -7.68 10.85 -8.33
N ILE A 34 -7.00 9.81 -8.82
CA ILE A 34 -5.83 9.24 -8.16
C ILE A 34 -4.69 10.26 -8.02
N GLU A 35 -4.57 11.21 -8.95
CA GLU A 35 -3.53 12.23 -8.99
C GLU A 35 -3.52 13.10 -7.72
N ALA A 36 -4.70 13.55 -7.26
CA ALA A 36 -4.81 14.34 -6.02
C ALA A 36 -4.36 13.53 -4.80
N LYS A 37 -4.64 12.24 -4.77
CA LYS A 37 -4.21 11.34 -3.68
C LYS A 37 -2.72 11.06 -3.74
N VAL A 38 -2.17 10.88 -4.94
CA VAL A 38 -0.71 10.76 -5.15
C VAL A 38 0.01 12.00 -4.64
N GLN A 39 -0.52 13.22 -4.86
CA GLN A 39 0.09 14.44 -4.35
C GLN A 39 0.15 14.49 -2.81
N VAL A 40 -0.84 13.95 -2.12
CA VAL A 40 -0.78 13.82 -0.65
C VAL A 40 0.36 12.90 -0.22
N CYS A 41 0.53 11.76 -0.90
CA CYS A 41 1.63 10.83 -0.62
C CYS A 41 3.00 11.44 -0.97
N ALA A 42 3.05 12.17 -2.09
CA ALA A 42 4.26 12.81 -2.62
C ALA A 42 4.91 13.79 -1.64
N ALA A 43 4.12 14.44 -0.78
CA ALA A 43 4.63 15.39 0.21
C ALA A 43 5.71 14.78 1.14
N CYS A 44 5.64 13.48 1.38
CA CYS A 44 6.61 12.76 2.22
C CYS A 44 7.43 11.74 1.42
N HIS A 45 6.78 11.02 0.49
CA HIS A 45 7.39 9.91 -0.23
C HIS A 45 8.04 10.31 -1.57
N GLY A 46 7.97 11.60 -1.95
CA GLY A 46 8.43 12.07 -3.26
C GLY A 46 7.39 11.88 -4.37
N ALA A 47 7.44 12.72 -5.40
CA ALA A 47 6.44 12.75 -6.47
C ALA A 47 6.34 11.43 -7.24
N ASP A 48 7.45 10.72 -7.35
CA ASP A 48 7.58 9.40 -7.99
C ASP A 48 7.81 8.26 -6.98
N GLY A 49 7.54 8.50 -5.71
CA GLY A 49 7.76 7.51 -4.65
C GLY A 49 9.21 7.33 -4.23
N ASN A 50 10.13 8.17 -4.71
CA ASN A 50 11.53 8.19 -4.29
C ASN A 50 11.72 9.31 -3.25
N SER A 51 11.47 9.01 -1.98
CA SER A 51 11.67 9.98 -0.91
C SER A 51 13.15 10.35 -0.79
N THR A 52 13.41 11.61 -0.48
CA THR A 52 14.78 12.10 -0.16
C THR A 52 15.03 12.16 1.35
N ASP A 53 13.99 12.01 2.14
CA ASP A 53 14.08 11.98 3.60
C ASP A 53 14.05 10.51 4.06
N PRO A 54 15.13 10.03 4.74
CA PRO A 54 15.25 8.62 5.13
C PRO A 54 14.23 8.17 6.22
N ARG A 55 13.46 9.10 6.77
CA ARG A 55 12.34 8.77 7.67
C ARG A 55 11.16 8.17 6.94
N TYR A 56 10.97 8.53 5.66
CA TYR A 56 9.88 8.06 4.82
C TYR A 56 10.38 7.01 3.85
N PRO A 57 9.76 5.81 3.78
CA PRO A 57 10.24 4.77 2.88
C PRO A 57 10.05 5.14 1.41
N ILE A 58 10.93 4.61 0.58
CA ILE A 58 10.77 4.59 -0.86
C ILE A 58 9.57 3.69 -1.19
N LEU A 59 8.65 4.21 -1.99
CA LEU A 59 7.48 3.48 -2.51
C LEU A 59 7.68 3.05 -3.97
N ALA A 60 8.59 3.71 -4.70
CA ALA A 60 8.91 3.38 -6.08
C ALA A 60 9.36 1.92 -6.20
N HIS A 61 8.80 1.22 -7.18
CA HIS A 61 9.10 -0.18 -7.48
C HIS A 61 8.82 -1.17 -6.33
N GLN A 62 8.07 -0.74 -5.30
CA GLN A 62 7.59 -1.65 -4.26
C GLN A 62 6.48 -2.54 -4.82
N THR A 63 6.31 -3.76 -4.33
CA THR A 63 5.25 -4.63 -4.81
C THR A 63 3.87 -4.02 -4.54
N ALA A 64 3.00 -4.01 -5.54
CA ALA A 64 1.66 -3.42 -5.40
C ALA A 64 0.86 -4.08 -4.27
N ARG A 65 0.97 -5.42 -4.14
CA ARG A 65 0.28 -6.16 -3.08
C ARG A 65 0.74 -5.73 -1.69
N TYR A 66 2.04 -5.52 -1.50
CA TYR A 66 2.57 -5.05 -0.22
C TYR A 66 2.09 -3.63 0.10
N ILE A 67 2.17 -2.68 -0.85
CA ILE A 67 1.67 -1.31 -0.63
C ILE A 67 0.21 -1.33 -0.21
N TYR A 68 -0.65 -2.05 -0.95
CA TYR A 68 -2.06 -2.20 -0.61
C TYR A 68 -2.27 -2.72 0.82
N LEU A 69 -1.56 -3.79 1.19
CA LEU A 69 -1.69 -4.39 2.52
C LEU A 69 -1.22 -3.44 3.62
N GLN A 70 -0.13 -2.69 3.40
CA GLN A 70 0.35 -1.74 4.39
C GLN A 70 -0.65 -0.60 4.61
N LEU A 71 -1.24 -0.03 3.54
CA LEU A 71 -2.28 0.99 3.65
C LEU A 71 -3.50 0.45 4.41
N LYS A 72 -3.94 -0.76 4.07
CA LYS A 72 -5.03 -1.45 4.76
C LYS A 72 -4.72 -1.67 6.24
N ASP A 73 -3.50 -2.13 6.56
CA ASP A 73 -3.08 -2.40 7.93
C ASP A 73 -3.00 -1.12 8.78
N PHE A 74 -2.56 -0.02 8.21
CA PHE A 74 -2.61 1.29 8.88
C PHE A 74 -4.05 1.75 9.12
N LYS A 75 -4.94 1.62 8.13
CA LYS A 75 -6.37 1.96 8.28
C LYS A 75 -7.06 1.14 9.35
N GLU A 76 -6.78 -0.15 9.39
CA GLU A 76 -7.41 -1.09 10.33
C GLU A 76 -6.67 -1.20 11.68
N GLY A 77 -5.60 -0.44 11.89
CA GLY A 77 -4.84 -0.41 13.14
C GLY A 77 -3.98 -1.64 13.43
N ARG A 78 -3.83 -2.57 12.47
CA ARG A 78 -2.90 -3.71 12.57
C ARG A 78 -1.43 -3.28 12.47
N ARG A 79 -1.16 -2.21 11.72
CA ARG A 79 0.09 -1.47 11.73
C ARG A 79 -0.18 -0.06 12.23
N LYS A 80 0.64 0.44 13.16
CA LYS A 80 0.45 1.76 13.77
C LYS A 80 1.62 2.66 13.46
N ASP A 81 1.31 3.86 13.02
CA ASP A 81 2.29 4.94 12.82
C ASP A 81 1.58 6.28 12.98
N PRO A 82 2.16 7.25 13.71
CA PRO A 82 1.50 8.51 14.01
C PRO A 82 1.20 9.37 12.78
N LEU A 83 1.94 9.17 11.68
CA LEU A 83 1.74 9.89 10.42
C LEU A 83 0.88 9.09 9.44
N MET A 84 1.21 7.81 9.22
CA MET A 84 0.53 7.01 8.20
C MET A 84 -0.87 6.54 8.63
N SER A 85 -1.12 6.29 9.91
CA SER A 85 -2.45 5.82 10.34
C SER A 85 -3.57 6.85 10.06
N PRO A 86 -3.41 8.15 10.36
CA PRO A 86 -4.40 9.16 9.98
C PRO A 86 -4.57 9.31 8.46
N VAL A 87 -3.48 9.25 7.69
CA VAL A 87 -3.54 9.32 6.22
C VAL A 87 -4.32 8.12 5.66
N ALA A 88 -3.97 6.92 6.07
CA ALA A 88 -4.61 5.69 5.58
C ALA A 88 -6.10 5.60 5.99
N ALA A 89 -6.48 6.18 7.12
CA ALA A 89 -7.88 6.22 7.59
C ALA A 89 -8.82 6.91 6.58
N THR A 90 -8.31 7.85 5.77
CA THR A 90 -9.08 8.59 4.77
C THR A 90 -9.24 7.87 3.43
N LEU A 91 -8.51 6.76 3.22
CA LEU A 91 -8.49 6.05 1.93
C LEU A 91 -9.59 5.01 1.86
N GLU A 92 -10.27 4.95 0.73
CA GLU A 92 -11.15 3.84 0.40
C GLU A 92 -10.34 2.67 -0.21
N ARG A 93 -10.97 1.50 -0.31
CA ARG A 93 -10.31 0.30 -0.83
C ARG A 93 -9.73 0.51 -2.24
N ASP A 94 -10.53 1.13 -3.12
CA ASP A 94 -10.13 1.37 -4.52
C ASP A 94 -8.99 2.39 -4.61
N ASP A 95 -8.94 3.37 -3.69
CA ASP A 95 -7.82 4.29 -3.57
C ASP A 95 -6.52 3.57 -3.24
N MET A 96 -6.58 2.63 -2.28
CA MET A 96 -5.41 1.85 -1.88
C MET A 96 -4.89 0.99 -3.02
N PHE A 97 -5.77 0.41 -3.84
CA PHE A 97 -5.36 -0.34 -5.03
C PHE A 97 -4.74 0.58 -6.08
N ALA A 98 -5.36 1.72 -6.36
CA ALA A 98 -4.86 2.66 -7.36
C ALA A 98 -3.50 3.26 -6.95
N LEU A 99 -3.31 3.63 -5.67
CA LEU A 99 -2.03 4.10 -5.13
C LEU A 99 -0.96 3.01 -5.18
N ALA A 100 -1.31 1.77 -4.84
CA ALA A 100 -0.41 0.62 -4.91
C ALA A 100 0.05 0.36 -6.34
N ASP A 101 -0.87 0.37 -7.30
CA ASP A 101 -0.57 0.22 -8.72
C ASP A 101 0.32 1.36 -9.23
N HIS A 102 0.01 2.61 -8.86
CA HIS A 102 0.79 3.79 -9.24
C HIS A 102 2.25 3.70 -8.80
N PHE A 103 2.51 3.50 -7.50
CA PHE A 103 3.87 3.51 -6.97
C PHE A 103 4.68 2.26 -7.35
N SER A 104 4.04 1.11 -7.52
CA SER A 104 4.73 -0.11 -7.95
C SER A 104 5.33 -0.02 -9.35
N LYS A 105 4.78 0.83 -10.21
CA LYS A 105 5.23 1.08 -11.58
C LYS A 105 6.32 2.14 -11.69
N GLN A 106 6.61 2.86 -10.60
CA GLN A 106 7.65 3.88 -10.61
C GLN A 106 9.04 3.24 -10.58
N THR A 107 10.01 3.91 -11.18
CA THR A 107 11.41 3.46 -11.15
C THR A 107 12.06 3.89 -9.84
N GLN A 108 12.61 2.95 -9.10
CA GLN A 108 13.40 3.26 -7.90
C GLN A 108 14.73 3.90 -8.30
N LYS A 109 15.11 4.95 -7.58
CA LYS A 109 16.36 5.68 -7.74
C LYS A 109 17.30 5.36 -6.59
N PRO A 110 18.63 5.41 -6.80
CA PRO A 110 19.60 5.28 -5.73
C PRO A 110 19.39 6.36 -4.67
N THR A 111 19.56 5.99 -3.40
CA THR A 111 19.43 6.91 -2.25
C THR A 111 20.64 7.80 -2.05
N GLY A 112 21.79 7.46 -2.66
CA GLY A 112 23.08 8.08 -2.37
C GLY A 112 23.64 7.70 -0.99
N PHE A 113 23.10 6.64 -0.37
CA PHE A 113 23.63 6.17 0.92
C PHE A 113 25.02 5.54 0.74
N GLU A 114 26.00 6.04 1.49
CA GLU A 114 27.35 5.50 1.51
C GLU A 114 27.47 4.48 2.65
N ALA A 115 27.42 3.19 2.29
CA ALA A 115 27.47 2.11 3.25
C ALA A 115 28.93 1.79 3.65
N ASP A 116 29.13 1.36 4.89
CA ASP A 116 30.41 0.79 5.35
C ASP A 116 30.60 -0.61 4.73
N PRO A 117 31.68 -0.82 3.93
CA PRO A 117 31.90 -2.09 3.25
C PRO A 117 32.02 -3.29 4.21
N ALA A 118 32.58 -3.09 5.40
CA ALA A 118 32.73 -4.17 6.39
C ALA A 118 31.34 -4.57 6.94
N LYS A 119 30.47 -3.58 7.21
CA LYS A 119 29.09 -3.83 7.65
C LYS A 119 28.23 -4.45 6.54
N VAL A 120 28.43 -4.03 5.30
CA VAL A 120 27.78 -4.64 4.14
C VAL A 120 28.14 -6.12 4.03
N ALA A 121 29.41 -6.47 4.15
CA ALA A 121 29.87 -7.85 4.11
C ALA A 121 29.30 -8.69 5.27
N ALA A 122 29.30 -8.14 6.47
CA ALA A 122 28.72 -8.77 7.66
C ALA A 122 27.19 -8.94 7.52
N GLY A 123 26.51 -7.93 7.01
CA GLY A 123 25.07 -7.96 6.76
C GLY A 123 24.66 -8.99 5.72
N ARG A 124 25.41 -9.11 4.61
CA ARG A 124 25.20 -10.16 3.61
C ARG A 124 25.33 -11.55 4.25
N LYS A 125 26.42 -11.79 5.00
CA LYS A 125 26.62 -13.06 5.69
C LYS A 125 25.44 -13.36 6.64
N LYS A 126 24.99 -12.38 7.42
CA LYS A 126 23.84 -12.56 8.33
C LYS A 126 22.56 -12.84 7.55
N ALA A 127 22.31 -12.16 6.43
CA ALA A 127 21.15 -12.38 5.58
C ALA A 127 21.10 -13.82 5.04
N ASP A 128 22.26 -14.38 4.67
CA ASP A 128 22.39 -15.77 4.24
C ASP A 128 22.14 -16.74 5.40
N GLU A 129 22.69 -16.47 6.58
CA GLU A 129 22.52 -17.30 7.80
C GLU A 129 21.05 -17.43 8.21
N VAL A 130 20.29 -16.32 8.16
CA VAL A 130 18.86 -16.29 8.57
C VAL A 130 17.89 -16.39 7.39
N LEU A 131 18.42 -16.73 6.21
CA LEU A 131 17.67 -17.08 4.99
C LEU A 131 16.71 -15.98 4.49
N CYS A 132 17.08 -14.71 4.57
CA CYS A 132 16.25 -13.59 4.12
C CYS A 132 15.77 -13.75 2.67
N ALA A 133 16.67 -14.20 1.78
CA ALA A 133 16.39 -14.37 0.36
C ALA A 133 15.32 -15.43 0.06
N MET A 134 15.03 -16.37 0.97
CA MET A 134 13.99 -17.38 0.76
C MET A 134 12.60 -16.74 0.57
N CYS A 135 12.32 -15.61 1.25
CA CYS A 135 11.07 -14.88 1.12
C CYS A 135 11.23 -13.63 0.25
N HIS A 136 12.30 -12.83 0.47
CA HIS A 136 12.52 -11.55 -0.22
C HIS A 136 13.10 -11.69 -1.63
N GLY A 137 13.46 -12.91 -2.07
CA GLY A 137 14.13 -13.17 -3.35
C GLY A 137 15.65 -12.92 -3.28
N GLY A 138 16.41 -13.52 -4.21
CA GLY A 138 17.88 -13.42 -4.23
C GLY A 138 18.42 -12.00 -4.33
N ASP A 139 17.70 -11.13 -5.04
CA ASP A 139 18.02 -9.72 -5.23
C ASP A 139 17.21 -8.79 -4.29
N PHE A 140 16.53 -9.34 -3.32
CA PHE A 140 15.67 -8.61 -2.37
C PHE A 140 14.61 -7.73 -3.04
N VAL A 141 14.13 -8.14 -4.20
CA VAL A 141 13.09 -7.43 -4.97
C VAL A 141 11.67 -7.71 -4.49
N GLY A 142 11.50 -8.69 -3.61
CA GLY A 142 10.20 -9.10 -3.08
C GLY A 142 9.28 -9.75 -4.12
N GLN A 143 8.13 -10.22 -3.64
CA GLN A 143 7.05 -10.72 -4.51
C GLN A 143 5.73 -10.71 -3.76
N ASN A 144 4.65 -10.37 -4.42
CA ASN A 144 3.30 -10.32 -3.83
C ASN A 144 3.27 -9.48 -2.53
N GLU A 145 2.93 -10.10 -1.39
CA GLU A 145 2.91 -9.49 -0.06
C GLU A 145 4.29 -9.35 0.59
N VAL A 146 5.29 -10.04 0.08
CA VAL A 146 6.68 -9.92 0.57
C VAL A 146 7.31 -8.68 -0.07
N PRO A 147 7.80 -7.72 0.73
CA PRO A 147 8.26 -6.46 0.19
C PRO A 147 9.60 -6.56 -0.54
N ARG A 148 9.77 -5.65 -1.52
CA ARG A 148 11.07 -5.24 -1.99
C ARG A 148 11.81 -4.50 -0.87
N GLU A 149 13.02 -4.93 -0.58
CA GLU A 149 13.89 -4.31 0.43
C GLU A 149 15.13 -3.66 -0.20
N ALA A 150 15.57 -4.16 -1.38
CA ALA A 150 16.77 -3.68 -2.05
C ALA A 150 16.75 -2.15 -2.27
N GLY A 151 17.81 -1.47 -1.81
CA GLY A 151 17.98 -0.03 -1.97
C GLY A 151 17.01 0.82 -1.16
N GLN A 152 16.35 0.26 -0.16
CA GLN A 152 15.51 1.03 0.76
C GLN A 152 16.38 1.86 1.70
N HIS A 153 15.87 2.96 2.22
CA HIS A 153 16.61 3.81 3.16
C HIS A 153 17.12 3.03 4.38
N TYR A 154 18.40 3.15 4.64
CA TYR A 154 19.07 2.52 5.80
C TYR A 154 18.33 2.74 7.13
N ALA A 155 17.96 4.00 7.42
CA ALA A 155 17.30 4.34 8.68
C ALA A 155 15.91 3.69 8.79
N TYR A 156 15.19 3.58 7.66
CA TYR A 156 13.90 2.92 7.62
C TYR A 156 14.03 1.40 7.82
N VAL A 157 14.94 0.73 7.12
CA VAL A 157 15.18 -0.71 7.28
C VAL A 157 15.54 -1.03 8.72
N LYS A 158 16.52 -0.31 9.28
CA LYS A 158 16.95 -0.48 10.67
C LYS A 158 15.77 -0.33 11.64
N LYS A 159 14.97 0.73 11.48
CA LYS A 159 13.78 0.96 12.30
C LYS A 159 12.79 -0.20 12.19
N GLN A 160 12.51 -0.69 10.98
CA GLN A 160 11.53 -1.77 10.82
C GLN A 160 12.01 -3.08 11.49
N LEU A 161 13.27 -3.44 11.35
CA LEU A 161 13.83 -4.63 12.02
C LEU A 161 13.75 -4.50 13.55
N LEU A 162 14.12 -3.32 14.11
CA LEU A 162 13.97 -3.04 15.54
C LEU A 162 12.49 -3.08 15.99
N ASP A 163 11.57 -2.60 15.17
CA ASP A 163 10.14 -2.59 15.50
C ASP A 163 9.55 -4.00 15.50
N PHE A 164 9.96 -4.88 14.57
CA PHE A 164 9.60 -6.30 14.59
C PHE A 164 10.21 -7.01 15.82
N LYS A 165 11.51 -6.82 16.08
CA LYS A 165 12.20 -7.39 17.23
C LYS A 165 11.51 -7.04 18.55
N ALA A 166 11.13 -5.78 18.70
CA ALA A 166 10.45 -5.27 19.90
C ALA A 166 8.93 -5.47 19.88
N LYS A 167 8.38 -6.14 18.87
CA LYS A 167 6.93 -6.35 18.68
C LYS A 167 6.11 -5.06 18.66
N ARG A 168 6.71 -3.93 18.26
CA ARG A 168 5.98 -2.68 17.96
C ARG A 168 5.31 -2.72 16.60
N ARG A 169 5.85 -3.53 15.69
CA ARG A 169 5.26 -3.90 14.40
C ARG A 169 5.00 -5.40 14.38
N THR A 170 3.73 -5.80 14.10
CA THR A 170 3.29 -7.20 14.20
C THR A 170 2.34 -7.61 13.07
N ASN A 171 2.28 -6.81 11.99
CA ASN A 171 1.40 -7.06 10.85
C ASN A 171 2.02 -8.00 9.80
N ASP A 172 2.77 -8.99 10.24
CA ASP A 172 3.64 -9.87 9.45
C ASP A 172 3.28 -11.37 9.61
N ALA A 173 2.14 -11.67 10.21
CA ALA A 173 1.74 -13.04 10.58
C ALA A 173 2.82 -13.80 11.38
N GLY A 174 3.70 -13.06 12.08
CA GLY A 174 4.76 -13.61 12.91
C GLY A 174 6.06 -13.93 12.17
N ASN A 175 6.12 -13.84 10.85
CA ASN A 175 7.30 -14.21 10.06
C ASN A 175 8.49 -13.31 10.38
N MET A 176 8.38 -12.00 10.09
CA MET A 176 9.48 -11.06 10.37
C MET A 176 9.74 -10.87 11.87
N THR A 177 8.69 -10.94 12.70
CA THR A 177 8.82 -10.91 14.16
C THR A 177 9.67 -12.07 14.66
N SER A 178 9.47 -13.28 14.12
CA SER A 178 10.27 -14.47 14.49
C SER A 178 11.72 -14.29 14.08
N VAL A 179 12.00 -13.91 12.83
CA VAL A 179 13.36 -13.66 12.34
C VAL A 179 14.03 -12.55 13.15
N ALA A 180 13.39 -11.39 13.29
CA ALA A 180 13.98 -10.24 13.97
C ALA A 180 14.28 -10.50 15.46
N SER A 181 13.52 -11.39 16.12
CA SER A 181 13.76 -11.77 17.51
C SER A 181 15.11 -12.49 17.74
N THR A 182 15.67 -13.11 16.70
CA THR A 182 16.97 -13.82 16.76
C THR A 182 18.17 -12.91 16.49
N LEU A 183 17.94 -11.70 15.97
CA LEU A 183 19.00 -10.78 15.57
C LEU A 183 19.53 -9.98 16.78
N SER A 184 20.84 -9.81 16.86
CA SER A 184 21.44 -8.80 17.71
C SER A 184 21.23 -7.39 17.13
N ASP A 185 21.53 -6.35 17.90
CA ASP A 185 21.44 -4.98 17.39
C ASP A 185 22.54 -4.70 16.35
N ASP A 186 23.70 -5.35 16.48
CA ASP A 186 24.76 -5.30 15.48
C ASP A 186 24.34 -6.04 14.19
N ASP A 187 23.67 -7.16 14.29
CA ASP A 187 23.10 -7.84 13.10
C ASP A 187 22.12 -6.93 12.36
N ILE A 188 21.25 -6.24 13.10
CA ILE A 188 20.27 -5.30 12.52
C ILE A 188 20.98 -4.11 11.86
N GLU A 189 22.02 -3.56 12.50
CA GLU A 189 22.86 -2.52 11.92
C GLU A 189 23.46 -2.97 10.58
N ASN A 190 24.12 -4.14 10.60
CA ASN A 190 24.82 -4.69 9.43
C ASN A 190 23.82 -5.04 8.29
N LEU A 191 22.69 -5.64 8.61
CA LEU A 191 21.62 -5.94 7.64
C LEU A 191 21.08 -4.67 7.01
N ALA A 192 20.85 -3.61 7.78
CA ALA A 192 20.35 -2.34 7.26
C ALA A 192 21.36 -1.68 6.30
N GLN A 193 22.67 -1.75 6.60
CA GLN A 193 23.73 -1.30 5.70
C GLN A 193 23.76 -2.11 4.40
N PHE A 194 23.66 -3.43 4.50
CA PHE A 194 23.65 -4.32 3.34
C PHE A 194 22.44 -4.05 2.44
N ILE A 195 21.24 -4.01 3.01
CA ILE A 195 19.98 -3.83 2.26
C ILE A 195 19.95 -2.46 1.57
N ALA A 196 20.40 -1.40 2.23
CA ALA A 196 20.45 -0.07 1.65
C ALA A 196 21.50 0.09 0.53
N ASN A 197 22.48 -0.81 0.46
CA ASN A 197 23.55 -0.83 -0.54
C ASN A 197 23.21 -1.68 -1.77
N LEU A 198 22.07 -2.42 -1.77
CA LEU A 198 21.65 -3.24 -2.92
C LEU A 198 21.15 -2.38 -4.12
#